data_d32202845e1e53f70a7c40bcd5dd695a
#
_entry.id   d32202845e1e53f70a7c40bcd5dd695a
#
_cell.length_a   1.000
_cell.length_b   1.000
_cell.length_c   1.000
_cell.angle_alpha   90.00
_cell.angle_beta   90.00
_cell.angle_gamma   90.00
#
_symmetry.space_group_name_H-M   'P 1'
#
loop_
_entity.id
_entity.type
_entity.pdbx_description
1 polymer ?
#
loop_
_entity_poly.entity_id
_entity_poly.type
_entity_poly.pdbx_seq_one_letter_code
_entity_poly.pdbx_strand_id
1 'polypeptide(L)'
;MTKEQREPPERPGVLLPEMARHLFGRPATQRYPAERIPVPKGFRGRIEVSDEHCIGCSKCALVCPTDCIEMVSDERDVAMGARTVHRKKKPIVHLMSCIRCGLCEEACPTDPKAIYLTEAFGGAYERKDVVVG
;
A
#
# COMPACT_ATOMS: atom_id res chain seq x y z
N MET A 1 38.97 3.42 -3.07
CA MET A 1 38.50 2.84 -1.78
C MET A 1 38.48 1.33 -1.95
N THR A 2 39.52 0.68 -1.56
CA THR A 2 39.74 -0.76 -1.65
C THR A 2 38.85 -1.48 -0.63
N LYS A 3 37.92 -2.31 -1.13
CA LYS A 3 37.18 -3.24 -0.28
C LYS A 3 38.15 -4.26 0.27
N GLU A 4 38.48 -4.11 1.51
CA GLU A 4 39.21 -5.11 2.29
C GLU A 4 38.32 -6.36 2.36
N GLN A 5 38.70 -7.37 1.61
CA GLN A 5 38.08 -8.69 1.65
C GLN A 5 38.49 -9.32 2.98
N ARG A 6 37.61 -9.25 3.99
CA ARG A 6 37.76 -10.01 5.23
C ARG A 6 37.61 -11.49 4.89
N GLU A 7 38.73 -12.19 4.88
CA GLU A 7 38.72 -13.65 4.83
C GLU A 7 37.95 -14.18 6.06
N PRO A 8 37.03 -15.16 5.87
CA PRO A 8 36.32 -15.74 6.99
C PRO A 8 37.28 -16.46 7.92
N PRO A 9 37.10 -16.35 9.24
CA PRO A 9 37.97 -17.00 10.19
C PRO A 9 37.88 -18.53 10.04
N GLU A 10 38.99 -19.17 9.72
CA GLU A 10 39.11 -20.63 9.51
C GLU A 10 39.01 -21.47 10.80
N ARG A 11 38.57 -20.88 11.92
CA ARG A 11 38.48 -21.57 13.20
C ARG A 11 37.13 -22.24 13.40
N PRO A 12 37.06 -23.59 13.52
CA PRO A 12 35.82 -24.26 13.88
C PRO A 12 35.32 -23.77 15.25
N GLY A 13 34.02 -23.49 15.37
CA GLY A 13 33.44 -23.07 16.64
C GLY A 13 33.36 -21.56 16.90
N VAL A 14 33.87 -20.71 16.02
CA VAL A 14 33.75 -19.23 16.15
C VAL A 14 32.29 -18.77 16.24
N LEU A 15 31.36 -19.50 15.62
CA LEU A 15 29.94 -19.18 15.64
C LEU A 15 29.21 -19.58 16.94
N LEU A 16 29.81 -20.49 17.74
CA LEU A 16 29.16 -20.98 18.97
C LEU A 16 28.88 -19.88 20.01
N PRO A 17 29.79 -18.97 20.33
CA PRO A 17 29.50 -17.90 21.28
C PRO A 17 28.48 -16.91 20.75
N GLU A 18 28.46 -16.66 19.44
CA GLU A 18 27.48 -15.78 18.82
C GLU A 18 26.09 -16.44 18.81
N MET A 19 25.98 -17.72 18.51
CA MET A 19 24.76 -18.50 18.62
C MET A 19 24.22 -18.51 20.06
N ALA A 20 25.05 -18.71 21.05
CA ALA A 20 24.69 -18.66 22.46
C ALA A 20 24.17 -17.28 22.86
N ARG A 21 24.84 -16.22 22.40
CA ARG A 21 24.38 -14.82 22.62
C ARG A 21 23.00 -14.56 22.04
N HIS A 22 22.72 -15.06 20.82
CA HIS A 22 21.41 -14.91 20.19
C HIS A 22 20.34 -15.78 20.84
N LEU A 23 20.70 -16.96 21.36
CA LEU A 23 19.77 -17.86 22.06
C LEU A 23 19.21 -17.24 23.34
N PHE A 24 20.07 -16.52 24.10
CA PHE A 24 19.70 -15.85 25.35
C PHE A 24 19.40 -14.35 25.17
N GLY A 25 19.59 -13.82 23.97
CA GLY A 25 19.33 -12.43 23.64
C GLY A 25 17.84 -12.13 23.47
N ARG A 26 17.50 -10.87 23.55
CA ARG A 26 16.15 -10.41 23.24
C ARG A 26 15.89 -10.56 21.73
N PRO A 27 14.79 -11.21 21.29
CA PRO A 27 14.50 -11.36 19.86
C PRO A 27 14.27 -9.98 19.22
N ALA A 28 14.81 -9.77 18.02
CA ALA A 28 14.58 -8.57 17.22
C ALA A 28 13.21 -8.59 16.52
N THR A 29 12.54 -9.75 16.55
CA THR A 29 11.22 -9.96 15.91
C THR A 29 10.08 -9.69 16.87
N GLN A 30 8.96 -9.25 16.33
CA GLN A 30 7.70 -9.12 17.07
C GLN A 30 6.90 -10.42 17.08
N ARG A 31 6.12 -10.59 18.14
CA ARG A 31 5.17 -11.71 18.27
C ARG A 31 3.83 -11.38 17.60
N TYR A 32 3.86 -11.09 16.29
CA TYR A 32 2.63 -10.89 15.55
C TYR A 32 1.81 -12.20 15.50
N PRO A 33 0.47 -12.19 15.67
CA PRO A 33 -0.42 -11.02 15.80
C PRO A 33 -0.66 -10.51 17.23
N ALA A 34 -0.05 -11.14 18.26
CA ALA A 34 -0.27 -10.79 19.66
C ALA A 34 0.27 -9.39 20.00
N GLU A 35 1.41 -9.04 19.41
CA GLU A 35 2.02 -7.71 19.54
C GLU A 35 2.01 -7.01 18.18
N ARG A 36 1.52 -5.78 18.14
CA ARG A 36 1.49 -4.96 16.92
C ARG A 36 2.24 -3.67 17.15
N ILE A 37 3.11 -3.30 16.21
CA ILE A 37 3.74 -1.97 16.20
C ILE A 37 2.71 -0.94 15.79
N PRO A 38 2.62 0.22 16.47
CA PRO A 38 1.79 1.31 15.99
C PRO A 38 2.25 1.77 14.61
N VAL A 39 1.30 2.01 13.74
CA VAL A 39 1.57 2.47 12.37
C VAL A 39 2.14 3.89 12.43
N PRO A 40 3.31 4.15 11.82
CA PRO A 40 3.90 5.48 11.80
C PRO A 40 3.05 6.44 10.95
N LYS A 41 3.07 7.73 11.31
CA LYS A 41 2.39 8.77 10.52
C LYS A 41 2.95 8.81 9.10
N GLY A 42 2.06 8.92 8.12
CA GLY A 42 2.42 8.91 6.71
C GLY A 42 2.66 7.51 6.11
N PHE A 43 2.26 6.48 6.83
CA PHE A 43 2.29 5.11 6.29
C PHE A 43 1.36 4.99 5.07
N ARG A 44 1.90 4.49 3.96
CA ARG A 44 1.15 4.24 2.73
C ARG A 44 0.60 2.82 2.75
N GLY A 45 -0.56 2.66 3.37
CA GLY A 45 -1.20 1.35 3.50
C GLY A 45 -2.00 0.94 2.27
N ARG A 46 -3.18 0.37 2.48
CA ARG A 46 -4.04 -0.07 1.39
C ARG A 46 -4.73 1.13 0.72
N ILE A 47 -4.83 1.10 -0.60
CA ILE A 47 -5.64 2.06 -1.34
C ILE A 47 -7.12 1.72 -1.19
N GLU A 48 -7.96 2.74 -1.02
CA GLU A 48 -9.42 2.62 -0.98
C GLU A 48 -10.06 3.66 -1.90
N VAL A 49 -11.24 3.32 -2.40
CA VAL A 49 -12.04 4.17 -3.27
C VAL A 49 -13.39 4.41 -2.60
N SER A 50 -13.74 5.68 -2.42
CA SER A 50 -15.06 6.10 -1.96
C SER A 50 -15.96 6.36 -3.15
N ASP A 51 -16.98 5.54 -3.31
CA ASP A 51 -17.98 5.68 -4.36
C ASP A 51 -18.82 6.97 -4.22
N GLU A 52 -18.98 7.45 -3.00
CA GLU A 52 -19.80 8.63 -2.68
C GLU A 52 -19.17 9.95 -3.16
N HIS A 53 -17.84 9.98 -3.25
CA HIS A 53 -17.10 11.20 -3.61
C HIS A 53 -16.50 11.15 -5.01
N CYS A 54 -16.56 9.99 -5.68
CA CYS A 54 -15.96 9.80 -7.00
C CYS A 54 -16.84 10.38 -8.11
N ILE A 55 -16.31 11.34 -8.84
CA ILE A 55 -16.99 11.98 -9.99
C ILE A 55 -16.67 11.32 -11.35
N GLY A 56 -15.87 10.28 -11.38
CA GLY A 56 -15.51 9.55 -12.61
C GLY A 56 -14.62 10.32 -13.59
N CYS A 57 -13.80 11.26 -13.11
CA CYS A 57 -12.97 12.13 -13.96
C CYS A 57 -11.77 11.43 -14.62
N SER A 58 -11.48 10.18 -14.31
CA SER A 58 -10.40 9.34 -14.86
C SER A 58 -8.96 9.83 -14.59
N LYS A 59 -8.74 10.91 -13.84
CA LYS A 59 -7.40 11.43 -13.55
C LYS A 59 -6.53 10.43 -12.82
N CYS A 60 -7.09 9.66 -11.89
CA CYS A 60 -6.37 8.63 -11.14
C CYS A 60 -5.79 7.53 -12.05
N ALA A 61 -6.53 7.13 -13.09
CA ALA A 61 -6.04 6.16 -14.07
C ALA A 61 -4.92 6.76 -14.95
N LEU A 62 -5.06 8.03 -15.38
CA LEU A 62 -4.08 8.69 -16.23
C LEU A 62 -2.70 8.91 -15.57
N VAL A 63 -2.68 9.12 -14.24
CA VAL A 63 -1.42 9.36 -13.50
C VAL A 63 -0.80 8.09 -12.94
N CYS A 64 -1.46 6.95 -13.10
CA CYS A 64 -1.00 5.68 -12.54
C CYS A 64 0.22 5.15 -13.32
N PRO A 65 1.42 5.03 -12.73
CA PRO A 65 2.60 4.58 -13.44
C PRO A 65 2.61 3.07 -13.75
N THR A 66 1.74 2.31 -13.09
CA THR A 66 1.63 0.84 -13.26
C THR A 66 0.35 0.42 -13.98
N ASP A 67 -0.45 1.38 -14.46
CA ASP A 67 -1.75 1.13 -15.12
C ASP A 67 -2.66 0.17 -14.34
N CYS A 68 -2.57 0.22 -13.00
CA CYS A 68 -3.34 -0.67 -12.14
C CYS A 68 -4.78 -0.18 -11.86
N ILE A 69 -5.20 0.94 -12.45
CA ILE A 69 -6.52 1.53 -12.27
C ILE A 69 -7.31 1.44 -13.56
N GLU A 70 -8.33 0.62 -13.55
CA GLU A 70 -9.25 0.45 -14.67
C GLU A 70 -10.52 1.28 -14.45
N MET A 71 -11.01 1.94 -15.50
CA MET A 71 -12.26 2.70 -15.46
C MET A 71 -13.42 1.87 -16.00
N VAL A 72 -14.30 1.42 -15.13
CA VAL A 72 -15.50 0.66 -15.50
C VAL A 72 -16.73 1.57 -15.61
N SER A 73 -17.69 1.19 -16.46
CA SER A 73 -18.96 1.89 -16.61
C SER A 73 -19.78 1.75 -15.33
N ASP A 74 -20.15 2.88 -14.73
CA ASP A 74 -21.00 2.96 -13.56
C ASP A 74 -21.76 4.29 -13.58
N GLU A 75 -23.02 4.25 -13.96
CA GLU A 75 -23.87 5.43 -14.04
C GLU A 75 -24.53 5.70 -12.70
N ARG A 76 -24.14 6.79 -12.07
CA ARG A 76 -24.66 7.22 -10.78
C ARG A 76 -24.57 8.73 -10.63
N ASP A 77 -25.55 9.29 -9.94
CA ASP A 77 -25.54 10.68 -9.53
C ASP A 77 -24.82 10.84 -8.19
N VAL A 78 -23.76 11.64 -8.18
CA VAL A 78 -22.93 11.93 -7.01
C VAL A 78 -23.18 13.36 -6.56
N ALA A 79 -23.59 13.53 -5.30
CA ALA A 79 -23.79 14.83 -4.70
C ALA A 79 -22.46 15.41 -4.21
N MET A 80 -22.04 16.53 -4.77
CA MET A 80 -20.87 17.29 -4.31
C MET A 80 -21.33 18.64 -3.73
N GLY A 81 -21.67 18.64 -2.46
CA GLY A 81 -22.21 19.82 -1.80
C GLY A 81 -23.50 20.29 -2.44
N ALA A 82 -23.51 21.49 -3.04
CA ALA A 82 -24.69 22.07 -3.69
C ALA A 82 -24.90 21.61 -5.16
N ARG A 83 -24.02 20.78 -5.70
CA ARG A 83 -24.08 20.31 -7.10
C ARG A 83 -24.16 18.80 -7.16
N THR A 84 -24.99 18.28 -8.07
CA THR A 84 -25.05 16.87 -8.42
C THR A 84 -24.29 16.66 -9.73
N VAL A 85 -23.34 15.71 -9.74
CA VAL A 85 -22.56 15.36 -10.92
C VAL A 85 -22.97 13.97 -11.37
N HIS A 86 -23.35 13.82 -12.63
CA HIS A 86 -23.64 12.51 -13.21
C HIS A 86 -22.35 11.80 -13.58
N ARG A 87 -22.01 10.75 -12.83
CA ARG A 87 -20.85 9.89 -13.03
C ARG A 87 -21.20 8.79 -14.04
N LYS A 88 -20.35 8.61 -15.06
CA LYS A 88 -20.48 7.54 -16.05
C LYS A 88 -19.51 6.39 -15.86
N LYS A 89 -18.45 6.62 -15.09
CA LYS A 89 -17.39 5.63 -14.86
C LYS A 89 -16.89 5.69 -13.43
N LYS A 90 -16.44 4.55 -12.90
CA LYS A 90 -15.74 4.46 -11.62
C LYS A 90 -14.39 3.78 -11.77
N PRO A 91 -13.39 4.11 -10.93
CA PRO A 91 -12.12 3.42 -10.92
C PRO A 91 -12.22 2.09 -10.16
N ILE A 92 -11.63 1.06 -10.71
CA ILE A 92 -11.32 -0.20 -10.03
C ILE A 92 -9.81 -0.31 -9.95
N VAL A 93 -9.29 -0.57 -8.77
CA VAL A 93 -7.84 -0.66 -8.51
C VAL A 93 -7.43 -2.10 -8.31
N HIS A 94 -6.51 -2.59 -9.12
CA HIS A 94 -5.88 -3.90 -8.97
C HIS A 94 -4.80 -3.84 -7.89
N LEU A 95 -5.11 -4.33 -6.69
CA LEU A 95 -4.25 -4.19 -5.51
C LEU A 95 -2.86 -4.81 -5.67
N MET A 96 -2.77 -5.93 -6.38
CA MET A 96 -1.51 -6.64 -6.56
C MET A 96 -0.53 -5.92 -7.51
N SER A 97 -1.04 -5.06 -8.40
CA SER A 97 -0.24 -4.25 -9.31
C SER A 97 0.06 -2.86 -8.76
N CYS A 98 -0.64 -2.46 -7.69
CA CYS A 98 -0.51 -1.13 -7.09
C CYS A 98 0.76 -1.01 -6.25
N ILE A 99 1.64 -0.07 -6.61
CA ILE A 99 2.87 0.25 -5.86
C ILE A 99 2.67 1.23 -4.70
N ARG A 100 1.44 1.66 -4.45
CA ARG A 100 1.06 2.59 -3.35
C ARG A 100 1.83 3.91 -3.37
N CYS A 101 2.08 4.46 -4.56
CA CYS A 101 2.83 5.71 -4.72
C CYS A 101 2.09 6.97 -4.26
N GLY A 102 0.73 6.94 -4.22
CA GLY A 102 -0.11 8.07 -3.78
C GLY A 102 -0.46 9.09 -4.87
N LEU A 103 0.08 8.98 -6.09
CA LEU A 103 -0.19 9.94 -7.17
C LEU A 103 -1.68 10.06 -7.52
N CYS A 104 -2.42 8.96 -7.45
CA CYS A 104 -3.87 8.96 -7.71
C CYS A 104 -4.64 9.77 -6.67
N GLU A 105 -4.22 9.76 -5.41
CA GLU A 105 -4.78 10.56 -4.33
C GLU A 105 -4.46 12.04 -4.53
N GLU A 106 -3.20 12.38 -4.87
CA GLU A 106 -2.79 13.76 -5.15
C GLU A 106 -3.54 14.35 -6.35
N ALA A 107 -3.71 13.56 -7.42
CA ALA A 107 -4.41 13.98 -8.64
C ALA A 107 -5.93 14.06 -8.50
N CYS A 108 -6.51 13.51 -7.44
CA CYS A 108 -7.95 13.52 -7.22
C CYS A 108 -8.45 14.94 -6.90
N PRO A 109 -9.41 15.50 -7.69
CA PRO A 109 -9.88 16.86 -7.49
C PRO A 109 -10.97 17.00 -6.42
N THR A 110 -11.47 15.89 -5.88
CA THR A 110 -12.57 15.90 -4.90
C THR A 110 -12.08 16.20 -3.50
N ASP A 111 -12.94 16.80 -2.69
CA ASP A 111 -12.72 17.01 -1.26
C ASP A 111 -14.01 16.61 -0.51
N PRO A 112 -13.96 15.56 0.32
CA PRO A 112 -12.81 14.68 0.58
C PRO A 112 -12.39 13.87 -0.67
N LYS A 113 -11.14 13.37 -0.62
CA LYS A 113 -10.57 12.58 -1.73
C LYS A 113 -11.38 11.30 -1.96
N ALA A 114 -11.74 11.04 -3.22
CA ALA A 114 -12.47 9.83 -3.58
C ALA A 114 -11.58 8.58 -3.64
N ILE A 115 -10.29 8.76 -3.91
CA ILE A 115 -9.28 7.70 -3.88
C ILE A 115 -8.16 8.13 -2.94
N TYR A 116 -7.82 7.30 -1.97
CA TYR A 116 -6.86 7.64 -0.92
C TYR A 116 -6.17 6.40 -0.35
N LEU A 117 -5.01 6.62 0.29
CA LEU A 117 -4.26 5.60 1.00
C LEU A 117 -4.66 5.60 2.48
N THR A 118 -5.04 4.43 2.96
CA THR A 118 -5.36 4.23 4.38
C THR A 118 -4.13 3.85 5.18
N GLU A 119 -4.22 3.95 6.51
CA GLU A 119 -3.20 3.42 7.42
C GLU A 119 -3.33 1.89 7.64
N ALA A 120 -4.31 1.24 6.99
CA ALA A 120 -4.51 -0.20 7.08
C ALA A 120 -3.46 -0.97 6.27
N PHE A 121 -3.01 -2.09 6.81
CA PHE A 121 -2.11 -2.98 6.07
C PHE A 121 -2.81 -3.58 4.85
N GLY A 122 -2.03 -3.84 3.80
CA GLY A 122 -2.53 -4.32 2.52
C GLY A 122 -3.22 -5.69 2.56
N GLY A 123 -3.05 -6.45 3.63
CA GLY A 123 -3.59 -7.80 3.77
C GLY A 123 -2.81 -8.86 2.98
N ALA A 124 -3.16 -10.12 3.20
CA ALA A 124 -2.69 -11.25 2.44
C ALA A 124 -3.86 -11.85 1.66
N TYR A 125 -3.64 -12.13 0.38
CA TYR A 125 -4.68 -12.61 -0.52
C TYR A 125 -4.22 -13.88 -1.22
N GLU A 126 -5.12 -14.84 -1.40
CA GLU A 126 -4.86 -16.10 -2.10
C GLU A 126 -4.83 -15.92 -3.63
N ARG A 127 -5.49 -14.88 -4.13
CA ARG A 127 -5.62 -14.59 -5.58
C ARG A 127 -4.93 -13.28 -5.94
N LYS A 128 -4.52 -13.17 -7.20
CA LYS A 128 -3.88 -11.96 -7.75
C LYS A 128 -4.88 -10.94 -8.31
N ASP A 129 -6.11 -11.34 -8.52
CA ASP A 129 -7.21 -10.57 -9.12
C ASP A 129 -8.02 -9.77 -8.09
N VAL A 130 -7.41 -9.43 -6.96
CA VAL A 130 -8.06 -8.64 -5.91
C VAL A 130 -8.16 -7.18 -6.34
N VAL A 131 -9.39 -6.68 -6.39
CA VAL A 131 -9.71 -5.31 -6.79
C VAL A 131 -10.44 -4.55 -5.68
N VAL A 132 -10.32 -3.23 -5.71
CA VAL A 132 -11.06 -2.29 -4.86
C VAL A 132 -11.67 -1.19 -5.74
N GLY A 133 -12.92 -0.88 -5.50
CA GLY A 133 -13.63 0.14 -6.25
C GLY A 133 -15.13 0.04 -6.11
#